data_14f4fdc6d02907e5808b02cb91134dd9
#
_entry.id   14f4fdc6d02907e5808b02cb91134dd9
#
_cell.length_a   1.000
_cell.length_b   1.000
_cell.length_c   1.000
_cell.angle_alpha   90.00
_cell.angle_beta   90.00
_cell.angle_gamma   90.00
#
_symmetry.space_group_name_H-M   'P 1'
#
loop_
_entity.id
_entity.type
_entity.pdbx_description
1 polymer ?
#
loop_
_entity_poly.entity_id
_entity_poly.type
_entity_poly.pdbx_seq_one_letter_code
_entity_poly.pdbx_strand_id
1 'polypeptide(L)'
;MVNVNLVFGTVYGSAQFTAETLAKEITALGFHTRLMKPDELAGFIPKESDYLIIVCSTTGQGEVSEDIFPWYFHLKTTAPYLPKLKYSIVGLGDSSYDTFCGAAKQFDELLSELGAHAITPRLEIDATETMEPELEAIKWLTTWQAAAIANKA
;
A
#
# COMPACT_ATOMS: atom_id res chain seq x y z
N MET A 1 -15.49 -3.99 14.56
CA MET A 1 -15.52 -3.69 13.13
C MET A 1 -14.11 -3.59 12.60
N VAL A 2 -13.83 -4.28 11.50
CA VAL A 2 -12.50 -4.27 10.90
C VAL A 2 -12.32 -2.98 10.07
N ASN A 3 -11.22 -2.30 10.29
CA ASN A 3 -10.87 -1.12 9.53
C ASN A 3 -9.91 -1.47 8.40
N VAL A 4 -9.95 -0.68 7.34
CA VAL A 4 -8.96 -0.72 6.27
C VAL A 4 -8.15 0.56 6.37
N ASN A 5 -6.89 0.44 6.71
CA ASN A 5 -5.98 1.57 6.76
C ASN A 5 -5.27 1.68 5.43
N LEU A 6 -5.44 2.83 4.77
CA LEU A 6 -4.73 3.13 3.53
C LEU A 6 -3.67 4.17 3.83
N VAL A 7 -2.44 3.87 3.44
CA VAL A 7 -1.33 4.80 3.55
C VAL A 7 -0.74 5.01 2.17
N PHE A 8 -0.13 6.16 1.91
CA PHE A 8 0.47 6.42 0.61
C PHE A 8 1.77 7.19 0.73
N GLY A 9 2.63 6.97 -0.24
CA GLY A 9 3.82 7.77 -0.47
C GLY A 9 3.86 8.18 -1.92
N THR A 10 4.04 9.47 -2.20
CA THR A 10 3.95 10.00 -3.54
C THR A 10 5.08 10.98 -3.87
N VAL A 11 5.45 11.02 -5.14
CA VAL A 11 6.41 12.00 -5.63
C VAL A 11 5.68 13.16 -6.31
N TYR A 12 4.70 12.85 -7.16
CA TYR A 12 3.98 13.85 -7.98
C TYR A 12 2.47 13.83 -7.77
N GLY A 13 1.99 13.12 -6.74
CA GLY A 13 0.57 13.10 -6.40
C GLY A 13 -0.24 11.93 -6.95
N SER A 14 0.30 11.11 -7.86
CA SER A 14 -0.46 9.99 -8.44
C SER A 14 -0.82 8.93 -7.41
N ALA A 15 0.11 8.59 -6.51
CA ALA A 15 -0.16 7.61 -5.46
C ALA A 15 -1.20 8.14 -4.48
N GLN A 16 -1.16 9.43 -4.16
CA GLN A 16 -2.16 10.06 -3.31
C GLN A 16 -3.54 9.97 -3.94
N PHE A 17 -3.67 10.35 -5.20
CA PHE A 17 -4.95 10.31 -5.90
C PHE A 17 -5.48 8.89 -6.00
N THR A 18 -4.60 7.92 -6.27
CA THR A 18 -4.96 6.51 -6.32
C THR A 18 -5.46 6.03 -4.95
N ALA A 19 -4.77 6.38 -3.88
CA ALA A 19 -5.19 6.02 -2.52
C ALA A 19 -6.52 6.65 -2.14
N GLU A 20 -6.74 7.91 -2.49
CA GLU A 20 -8.01 8.59 -2.24
C GLU A 20 -9.16 7.91 -3.00
N THR A 21 -8.92 7.52 -4.24
CA THR A 21 -9.90 6.81 -5.06
C THR A 21 -10.23 5.45 -4.45
N LEU A 22 -9.21 4.70 -4.03
CA LEU A 22 -9.41 3.40 -3.38
C LEU A 22 -10.17 3.54 -2.07
N ALA A 23 -9.84 4.53 -1.25
CA ALA A 23 -10.55 4.75 0.01
C ALA A 23 -12.04 4.98 -0.22
N LYS A 24 -12.39 5.77 -1.22
CA LYS A 24 -13.77 6.05 -1.57
C LYS A 24 -14.49 4.78 -2.03
N GLU A 25 -13.86 4.00 -2.89
CA GLU A 25 -14.46 2.77 -3.44
C GLU A 25 -14.58 1.69 -2.36
N ILE A 26 -13.60 1.54 -1.49
CA ILE A 26 -13.64 0.56 -0.41
C ILE A 26 -14.73 0.93 0.60
N THR A 27 -14.88 2.21 0.90
CA THR A 27 -15.98 2.70 1.74
C THR A 27 -17.33 2.33 1.12
N ALA A 28 -17.46 2.49 -0.20
CA ALA A 28 -18.68 2.14 -0.92
C ALA A 28 -18.98 0.64 -0.86
N LEU A 29 -17.96 -0.19 -0.67
CA LEU A 29 -18.13 -1.64 -0.49
C LEU A 29 -18.59 -2.02 0.92
N GLY A 30 -18.69 -1.06 1.83
CA GLY A 30 -19.16 -1.29 3.19
C GLY A 30 -18.08 -1.44 4.25
N PHE A 31 -16.81 -1.28 3.87
CA PHE A 31 -15.70 -1.31 4.83
C PHE A 31 -15.53 0.05 5.50
N HIS A 32 -14.97 0.02 6.70
CA HIS A 32 -14.62 1.23 7.43
C HIS A 32 -13.19 1.60 7.06
N THR A 33 -12.99 2.72 6.39
CA THR A 33 -11.67 3.11 5.87
C THR A 33 -11.07 4.28 6.64
N ARG A 34 -9.74 4.26 6.73
CA ARG A 34 -8.97 5.38 7.28
C ARG A 34 -7.82 5.65 6.32
N LEU A 35 -7.86 6.81 5.68
CA LEU A 35 -6.79 7.25 4.78
C LEU A 35 -5.81 8.10 5.60
N MET A 36 -4.55 7.68 5.63
CA MET A 36 -3.50 8.37 6.39
C MET A 36 -2.50 9.02 5.44
N LYS A 37 -2.31 10.31 5.63
CA LYS A 37 -1.30 11.06 4.89
C LYS A 37 0.08 10.78 5.49
N PRO A 38 1.17 10.97 4.70
CA PRO A 38 2.52 10.69 5.22
C PRO A 38 2.85 11.38 6.54
N ASP A 39 2.41 12.63 6.73
CA ASP A 39 2.68 13.37 7.97
C ASP A 39 1.89 12.83 9.17
N GLU A 40 0.90 12.00 8.95
CA GLU A 40 0.13 11.36 10.02
C GLU A 40 0.71 10.01 10.46
N LEU A 41 1.77 9.55 9.79
CA LEU A 41 2.33 8.22 10.02
C LEU A 41 3.40 8.17 11.10
N ALA A 42 3.78 9.30 11.70
CA ALA A 42 4.81 9.32 12.73
C ALA A 42 4.41 8.40 13.89
N GLY A 43 5.22 7.39 14.14
CA GLY A 43 4.96 6.40 15.20
C GLY A 43 3.83 5.43 14.94
N PHE A 44 3.22 5.44 13.76
CA PHE A 44 2.10 4.57 13.46
C PHE A 44 2.54 3.11 13.31
N ILE A 45 1.92 2.23 14.09
CA ILE A 45 2.07 0.78 13.95
C ILE A 45 0.69 0.22 13.61
N PRO A 46 0.51 -0.45 12.46
CA PRO A 46 -0.80 -0.98 12.09
C PRO A 46 -1.33 -1.98 13.11
N LYS A 47 -2.61 -1.93 13.40
CA LYS A 47 -3.25 -2.94 14.24
C LYS A 47 -3.39 -4.24 13.45
N GLU A 48 -3.02 -5.34 14.08
CA GLU A 48 -3.08 -6.65 13.43
C GLU A 48 -4.50 -7.09 13.08
N SER A 49 -5.51 -6.53 13.75
CA SER A 49 -6.91 -6.82 13.47
C SER A 49 -7.45 -6.09 12.24
N ASP A 50 -6.72 -5.11 11.74
CA ASP A 50 -7.13 -4.30 10.59
C ASP A 50 -6.42 -4.78 9.32
N TYR A 51 -6.95 -4.36 8.17
CA TYR A 51 -6.25 -4.53 6.89
C TYR A 51 -5.39 -3.29 6.63
N LEU A 52 -4.27 -3.49 5.96
CA LEU A 52 -3.38 -2.42 5.54
C LEU A 52 -3.23 -2.44 4.02
N ILE A 53 -3.43 -1.29 3.39
CA ILE A 53 -3.13 -1.13 1.96
C ILE A 53 -2.12 0.01 1.84
N ILE A 54 -0.99 -0.27 1.23
CA ILE A 54 0.05 0.72 0.96
C ILE A 54 0.03 1.05 -0.53
N VAL A 55 -0.11 2.33 -0.85
CA VAL A 55 -0.04 2.83 -2.23
C VAL A 55 1.21 3.68 -2.33
N CYS A 56 2.19 3.26 -3.10
CA CYS A 56 3.47 3.97 -3.12
C CYS A 56 4.03 4.13 -4.52
N SER A 57 4.59 5.32 -4.76
CA SER A 57 5.38 5.62 -5.95
C SER A 57 6.83 5.21 -5.72
N THR A 58 7.52 4.90 -6.81
CA THR A 58 8.93 4.57 -6.79
C THR A 58 9.70 5.73 -7.44
N THR A 59 10.79 6.18 -6.83
CA THR A 59 11.68 7.16 -7.45
C THR A 59 12.45 6.48 -8.58
N GLY A 60 13.08 7.26 -9.46
CA GLY A 60 13.84 6.72 -10.58
C GLY A 60 14.99 5.79 -10.18
N GLN A 61 15.41 5.83 -8.92
CA GLN A 61 16.47 4.97 -8.39
C GLN A 61 15.92 3.76 -7.63
N GLY A 62 14.65 3.52 -7.70
CA GLY A 62 14.01 2.39 -7.00
C GLY A 62 13.77 2.64 -5.52
N GLU A 63 13.87 3.88 -5.08
CA GLU A 63 13.76 4.22 -3.67
C GLU A 63 12.32 4.51 -3.26
N VAL A 64 12.05 4.30 -1.98
CA VAL A 64 10.81 4.76 -1.34
C VAL A 64 10.81 6.28 -1.40
N SER A 65 9.65 6.88 -1.72
CA SER A 65 9.52 8.33 -1.81
C SER A 65 9.83 9.00 -0.46
N GLU A 66 10.36 10.22 -0.52
CA GLU A 66 10.81 10.94 0.68
C GLU A 66 9.72 11.17 1.71
N ASP A 67 8.49 11.37 1.27
CA ASP A 67 7.37 11.67 2.17
C ASP A 67 6.99 10.50 3.07
N ILE A 68 7.14 9.25 2.60
CA ILE A 68 6.79 8.06 3.38
C ILE A 68 8.03 7.33 3.93
N PHE A 69 9.21 7.70 3.49
CA PHE A 69 10.44 7.04 3.92
C PHE A 69 10.62 7.03 5.45
N PRO A 70 10.33 8.12 6.18
CA PRO A 70 10.46 8.10 7.65
C PRO A 70 9.63 6.99 8.31
N TRP A 71 8.45 6.71 7.79
CA TRP A 71 7.61 5.63 8.32
C TRP A 71 8.18 4.26 7.98
N TYR A 72 8.65 4.09 6.74
CA TYR A 72 9.33 2.86 6.32
C TYR A 72 10.52 2.58 7.24
N PHE A 73 11.35 3.58 7.47
CA PHE A 73 12.53 3.47 8.32
C PHE A 73 12.16 3.18 9.78
N HIS A 74 11.10 3.80 10.28
CA HIS A 74 10.60 3.55 11.63
C HIS A 74 10.19 2.09 11.81
N LEU A 75 9.43 1.53 10.87
CA LEU A 75 9.04 0.13 10.93
C LEU A 75 10.25 -0.80 10.85
N LYS A 76 11.23 -0.45 10.03
CA LYS A 76 12.43 -1.24 9.87
C LYS A 76 13.28 -1.26 11.13
N THR A 77 13.43 -0.13 11.79
CA THR A 77 14.27 0.00 12.98
C THR A 77 13.61 -0.53 14.24
N THR A 78 12.31 -0.32 14.42
CA THR A 78 11.58 -0.82 15.59
C THR A 78 11.23 -2.29 15.43
N ALA A 79 11.13 -2.77 14.20
CA ALA A 79 10.86 -4.16 13.86
C ALA A 79 9.73 -4.78 14.68
N PRO A 80 8.51 -4.18 14.69
CA PRO A 80 7.40 -4.76 15.41
C PRO A 80 7.03 -6.12 14.80
N TYR A 81 6.69 -7.10 15.65
CA TYR A 81 6.25 -8.40 15.15
C TYR A 81 4.74 -8.36 14.93
N LEU A 82 4.29 -8.58 13.68
CA LEU A 82 2.90 -8.40 13.28
C LEU A 82 2.35 -9.64 12.57
N PRO A 83 2.32 -10.82 13.25
CA PRO A 83 2.02 -12.08 12.57
C PRO A 83 0.56 -12.22 12.09
N LYS A 84 -0.34 -11.37 12.55
CA LYS A 84 -1.75 -11.41 12.13
C LYS A 84 -2.12 -10.27 11.19
N LEU A 85 -1.20 -9.36 10.92
CA LEU A 85 -1.47 -8.25 10.01
C LEU A 85 -1.65 -8.76 8.59
N LYS A 86 -2.74 -8.33 7.94
CA LYS A 86 -3.05 -8.64 6.55
C LYS A 86 -2.87 -7.38 5.73
N TYR A 87 -2.04 -7.46 4.70
CA TYR A 87 -1.72 -6.29 3.91
C TYR A 87 -1.78 -6.54 2.40
N SER A 88 -1.89 -5.47 1.66
CA SER A 88 -1.75 -5.47 0.20
C SER A 88 -0.99 -4.22 -0.20
N ILE A 89 -0.28 -4.28 -1.31
CA ILE A 89 0.53 -3.18 -1.80
C ILE A 89 0.17 -2.87 -3.24
N VAL A 90 -0.04 -1.58 -3.51
CA VAL A 90 -0.25 -1.05 -4.84
C VAL A 90 0.95 -0.17 -5.16
N GLY A 91 1.79 -0.62 -6.07
CA GLY A 91 2.98 0.10 -6.47
C GLY A 91 2.77 0.81 -7.80
N LEU A 92 3.15 2.08 -7.86
CA LEU A 92 3.18 2.86 -9.09
C LEU A 92 4.63 2.99 -9.51
N GLY A 93 4.90 2.68 -10.77
CA GLY A 93 6.25 2.74 -11.29
C GLY A 93 6.26 2.93 -12.80
N ASP A 94 7.44 2.86 -13.36
CA ASP A 94 7.67 3.02 -14.79
C ASP A 94 8.64 1.93 -15.23
N SER A 95 8.20 1.04 -16.10
CA SER A 95 8.99 -0.12 -16.54
C SER A 95 10.16 0.25 -17.45
N SER A 96 10.26 1.52 -17.86
CA SER A 96 11.44 2.00 -18.57
C SER A 96 12.66 2.14 -17.65
N TYR A 97 12.45 2.04 -16.32
CA TYR A 97 13.52 2.02 -15.33
C TYR A 97 13.78 0.60 -14.84
N ASP A 98 15.05 0.27 -14.62
CA ASP A 98 15.45 -1.07 -14.12
C ASP A 98 14.88 -1.36 -12.72
N THR A 99 14.55 -0.31 -11.97
CA THR A 99 14.06 -0.40 -10.60
C THR A 99 12.53 -0.31 -10.52
N PHE A 100 11.84 -0.83 -11.54
CA PHE A 100 10.39 -0.80 -11.63
C PHE A 100 9.73 -1.27 -10.32
N CYS A 101 8.87 -0.41 -9.76
CA CYS A 101 8.15 -0.66 -8.50
C CYS A 101 9.06 -1.07 -7.32
N GLY A 102 10.29 -0.55 -7.28
CA GLY A 102 11.24 -0.88 -6.21
C GLY A 102 10.74 -0.53 -4.82
N ALA A 103 10.03 0.59 -4.66
CA ALA A 103 9.46 0.97 -3.36
C ALA A 103 8.44 -0.05 -2.87
N ALA A 104 7.55 -0.52 -3.76
CA ALA A 104 6.57 -1.54 -3.41
C ALA A 104 7.25 -2.84 -2.99
N LYS A 105 8.31 -3.23 -3.69
CA LYS A 105 9.08 -4.43 -3.34
C LYS A 105 9.71 -4.30 -1.96
N GLN A 106 10.24 -3.13 -1.64
CA GLN A 106 10.86 -2.88 -0.33
C GLN A 106 9.85 -2.96 0.80
N PHE A 107 8.65 -2.39 0.63
CA PHE A 107 7.59 -2.52 1.64
C PHE A 107 7.12 -3.96 1.79
N ASP A 108 6.99 -4.69 0.68
CA ASP A 108 6.56 -6.09 0.72
C ASP A 108 7.58 -6.95 1.49
N GLU A 109 8.86 -6.77 1.21
CA GLU A 109 9.92 -7.47 1.92
C GLU A 109 9.92 -7.11 3.41
N LEU A 110 9.80 -5.83 3.74
CA LEU A 110 9.78 -5.38 5.12
C LEU A 110 8.62 -6.00 5.89
N LEU A 111 7.40 -5.89 5.37
CA LEU A 111 6.22 -6.41 6.07
C LEU A 111 6.29 -7.93 6.22
N SER A 112 6.82 -8.62 5.22
CA SER A 112 7.05 -10.07 5.30
C SER A 112 8.03 -10.41 6.43
N GLU A 113 9.11 -9.62 6.56
CA GLU A 113 10.08 -9.79 7.64
C GLU A 113 9.46 -9.55 9.02
N LEU A 114 8.47 -8.66 9.10
CA LEU A 114 7.74 -8.39 10.35
C LEU A 114 6.70 -9.46 10.66
N GLY A 115 6.58 -10.49 9.83
CA GLY A 115 5.65 -11.60 10.03
C GLY A 115 4.28 -11.40 9.42
N ALA A 116 4.02 -10.25 8.79
CA ALA A 116 2.71 -9.95 8.20
C ALA A 116 2.45 -10.78 6.94
N HIS A 117 1.17 -10.88 6.56
CA HIS A 117 0.73 -11.71 5.44
C HIS A 117 0.14 -10.86 4.32
N ALA A 118 0.71 -10.99 3.12
CA ALA A 118 0.13 -10.39 1.93
C ALA A 118 -1.09 -11.20 1.52
N ILE A 119 -2.26 -10.58 1.49
CA ILE A 119 -3.48 -11.29 1.08
C ILE A 119 -3.70 -11.27 -0.43
N THR A 120 -2.98 -10.41 -1.14
CA THR A 120 -2.92 -10.40 -2.60
C THR A 120 -1.48 -10.26 -3.04
N PRO A 121 -1.12 -10.71 -4.26
CA PRO A 121 0.15 -10.33 -4.86
C PRO A 121 0.22 -8.79 -4.98
N ARG A 122 1.43 -8.23 -4.97
CA ARG A 122 1.59 -6.80 -5.23
C ARG A 122 0.94 -6.43 -6.56
N LEU A 123 0.17 -5.35 -6.56
CA LEU A 123 -0.26 -4.75 -7.81
C LEU A 123 0.82 -3.77 -8.24
N GLU A 124 1.36 -3.98 -9.43
CA GLU A 124 2.39 -3.10 -9.99
C GLU A 124 1.80 -2.41 -11.21
N ILE A 125 1.59 -1.10 -11.09
CA ILE A 125 0.97 -0.29 -12.14
C ILE A 125 2.07 0.44 -12.90
N ASP A 126 2.10 0.22 -14.22
CA ASP A 126 3.15 0.71 -15.09
C ASP A 126 2.70 1.98 -15.82
N ALA A 127 3.40 3.08 -15.59
CA ALA A 127 3.10 4.35 -16.22
C ALA A 127 3.27 4.31 -17.74
N THR A 128 4.01 3.34 -18.29
CA THR A 128 4.13 3.19 -19.73
C THR A 128 2.88 2.55 -20.36
N GLU A 129 2.05 1.88 -19.56
CA GLU A 129 0.84 1.21 -20.02
C GLU A 129 -0.44 1.98 -19.74
N THR A 130 -0.44 2.83 -18.72
CA THR A 130 -1.61 3.63 -18.37
C THR A 130 -1.20 4.98 -17.77
N MET A 131 -1.97 6.00 -18.09
CA MET A 131 -1.85 7.33 -17.47
C MET A 131 -2.87 7.50 -16.34
N GLU A 132 -3.70 6.49 -16.10
CA GLU A 132 -4.77 6.54 -15.09
C GLU A 132 -4.64 5.37 -14.13
N PRO A 133 -3.60 5.39 -13.25
CA PRO A 133 -3.36 4.28 -12.33
C PRO A 133 -4.53 3.99 -11.40
N GLU A 134 -5.33 4.99 -11.07
CA GLU A 134 -6.50 4.81 -10.22
C GLU A 134 -7.53 3.87 -10.85
N LEU A 135 -7.64 3.81 -12.16
CA LEU A 135 -8.56 2.89 -12.84
C LEU A 135 -8.08 1.46 -12.74
N GLU A 136 -6.78 1.23 -12.86
CA GLU A 136 -6.19 -0.10 -12.67
C GLU A 136 -6.38 -0.57 -11.21
N ALA A 137 -6.23 0.35 -10.25
CA ALA A 137 -6.44 0.05 -8.85
C ALA A 137 -7.91 -0.31 -8.58
N ILE A 138 -8.86 0.37 -9.20
CA ILE A 138 -10.29 0.05 -9.06
C ILE A 138 -10.58 -1.36 -9.59
N LYS A 139 -10.02 -1.74 -10.72
CA LYS A 139 -10.17 -3.10 -11.26
C LYS A 139 -9.62 -4.14 -10.29
N TRP A 140 -8.50 -3.86 -9.65
CA TRP A 140 -7.87 -4.74 -8.67
C TRP A 140 -8.74 -4.94 -7.43
N LEU A 141 -9.60 -3.99 -7.09
CA LEU A 141 -10.43 -4.08 -5.87
C LEU A 141 -11.30 -5.33 -5.83
N THR A 142 -11.73 -5.86 -6.96
CA THR A 142 -12.47 -7.13 -7.00
C THR A 142 -11.63 -8.26 -6.41
N THR A 143 -10.36 -8.33 -6.79
CA THR A 143 -9.41 -9.30 -6.27
C THR A 143 -9.15 -9.07 -4.78
N TRP A 144 -8.93 -7.81 -4.39
CA TRP A 144 -8.69 -7.48 -2.99
C TRP A 144 -9.88 -7.83 -2.11
N GLN A 145 -11.09 -7.47 -2.54
CA GLN A 145 -12.30 -7.73 -1.77
C GLN A 145 -12.50 -9.24 -1.55
N ALA A 146 -12.31 -10.04 -2.60
CA ALA A 146 -12.42 -11.49 -2.48
C ALA A 146 -11.39 -12.04 -1.49
N ALA A 147 -10.15 -11.54 -1.55
CA ALA A 147 -9.09 -11.96 -0.64
C ALA A 147 -9.38 -11.52 0.81
N ALA A 148 -9.91 -10.31 1.00
CA ALA A 148 -10.26 -9.80 2.32
C ALA A 148 -11.36 -10.65 2.97
N ILE A 149 -12.36 -11.03 2.19
CA ILE A 149 -13.45 -11.89 2.68
C ILE A 149 -12.90 -13.28 3.02
N ALA A 150 -12.07 -13.85 2.17
CA ALA A 150 -11.49 -15.19 2.37
C ALA A 150 -10.56 -15.24 3.60
N ASN A 151 -9.93 -14.12 3.96
CA ASN A 151 -9.00 -14.02 5.09
C ASN A 151 -9.65 -13.40 6.34
N LYS A 152 -10.95 -13.28 6.34
CA LYS A 152 -11.67 -12.77 7.49
C LYS A 152 -11.58 -13.79 8.63
N ALA A 153 -11.00 -13.35 9.73
CA ALA A 153 -10.81 -14.21 10.90
C ALA A 153 -12.09 -14.32 11.72
#